data_9260c75aa68ed92a1210c18cf8f7560e
#
_entry.id   9260c75aa68ed92a1210c18cf8f7560e
#
_cell.length_a   1.000
_cell.length_b   1.000
_cell.length_c   1.000
_cell.angle_alpha   90.00
_cell.angle_beta   90.00
_cell.angle_gamma   90.00
#
_symmetry.space_group_name_H-M   'P 1'
#
loop_
_entity.id
_entity.type
_entity.pdbx_description
1 polymer ?
#
loop_
_entity_poly.entity_id
_entity_poly.type
_entity_poly.pdbx_seq_one_letter_code
_entity_poly.pdbx_strand_id
1 'polypeptide(L)'
;MPAALVDAGPLVALFDVNQPRAPHYRELLKKAGEELWSLATTWPCVTEATHLLGVPERFTLLRWIAASGIAVFPFGQDDLEEMVVLMRRYSQPPRTEMDFADASLVWLAADTGTNRVMTMDVRDFSRYRLPDGRVFELS
;
A
#
# COMPACT_ATOMS: atom_id res chain seq x y z
N MET A 1 -9.74 -11.57 -5.75
CA MET A 1 -9.13 -11.14 -4.47
C MET A 1 -7.64 -10.92 -4.66
N PRO A 2 -7.05 -9.79 -4.27
CA PRO A 2 -5.61 -9.59 -4.38
C PRO A 2 -4.84 -10.50 -3.42
N ALA A 3 -3.65 -10.93 -3.85
CA ALA A 3 -2.76 -11.74 -3.03
C ALA A 3 -1.95 -10.89 -2.04
N ALA A 4 -1.68 -9.64 -2.40
CA ALA A 4 -0.98 -8.69 -1.54
C ALA A 4 -1.38 -7.26 -1.86
N LEU A 5 -1.34 -6.41 -0.84
CA LEU A 5 -1.52 -4.96 -0.96
C LEU A 5 -0.14 -4.30 -0.97
N VAL A 6 -0.03 -3.17 -1.65
CA VAL A 6 1.26 -2.49 -1.83
C VAL A 6 1.13 -1.04 -1.35
N ASP A 7 1.94 -0.68 -0.35
CA ASP A 7 2.06 0.67 0.19
C ASP A 7 2.93 1.56 -0.71
N ALA A 8 2.94 2.86 -0.43
CA ALA A 8 3.67 3.85 -1.22
C ALA A 8 5.19 3.60 -1.25
N GLY A 9 5.81 3.21 -0.13
CA GLY A 9 7.25 2.96 -0.07
C GLY A 9 7.73 1.93 -1.08
N PRO A 10 7.14 0.74 -1.12
CA PRO A 10 7.45 -0.25 -2.14
C PRO A 10 7.19 0.22 -3.57
N LEU A 11 6.12 0.99 -3.81
CA LEU A 11 5.88 1.58 -5.13
C LEU A 11 7.04 2.48 -5.56
N VAL A 12 7.56 3.30 -4.64
CA VAL A 12 8.75 4.13 -4.91
C VAL A 12 9.96 3.24 -5.21
N ALA A 13 10.17 2.20 -4.40
CA ALA A 13 11.33 1.32 -4.54
C ALA A 13 11.36 0.58 -5.88
N LEU A 14 10.21 0.29 -6.47
CA LEU A 14 10.14 -0.37 -7.78
C LEU A 14 10.69 0.51 -8.91
N PHE A 15 10.64 1.83 -8.77
CA PHE A 15 10.98 2.77 -9.83
C PHE A 15 12.15 3.69 -9.50
N ASP A 16 12.62 3.73 -8.26
CA ASP A 16 13.79 4.49 -7.85
C ASP A 16 14.94 3.53 -7.56
N VAL A 17 15.90 3.45 -8.50
CA VAL A 17 17.05 2.55 -8.40
C VAL A 17 17.99 2.91 -7.25
N ASN A 18 17.93 4.14 -6.75
CA ASN A 18 18.75 4.60 -5.64
C ASN A 18 18.14 4.29 -4.27
N GLN A 19 16.91 3.83 -4.23
CA GLN A 19 16.24 3.45 -3.01
C GLN A 19 16.87 2.16 -2.47
N PRO A 20 17.36 2.13 -1.21
CA PRO A 20 18.10 0.96 -0.67
C PRO A 20 17.31 -0.36 -0.72
N ARG A 21 15.98 -0.31 -0.62
CA ARG A 21 15.13 -1.50 -0.64
C ARG A 21 14.67 -1.89 -2.04
N ALA A 22 15.12 -1.19 -3.08
CA ALA A 22 14.73 -1.49 -4.46
C ALA A 22 14.98 -2.95 -4.86
N PRO A 23 16.15 -3.55 -4.60
CA PRO A 23 16.39 -4.95 -4.96
C PRO A 23 15.39 -5.91 -4.31
N HIS A 24 15.05 -5.69 -3.04
CA HIS A 24 14.10 -6.52 -2.30
C HIS A 24 12.72 -6.50 -2.96
N TYR A 25 12.19 -5.31 -3.26
CA TYR A 25 10.84 -5.19 -3.82
C TYR A 25 10.77 -5.61 -5.28
N ARG A 26 11.84 -5.42 -6.05
CA ARG A 26 11.93 -5.96 -7.41
C ARG A 26 11.90 -7.47 -7.44
N GLU A 27 12.59 -8.12 -6.49
CA GLU A 27 12.55 -9.57 -6.36
C GLU A 27 11.16 -10.06 -5.96
N LEU A 28 10.48 -9.37 -5.03
CA LEU A 28 9.09 -9.68 -4.67
C LEU A 28 8.14 -9.52 -5.86
N LEU A 29 8.32 -8.48 -6.67
CA LEU A 29 7.51 -8.28 -7.87
C LEU A 29 7.73 -9.41 -8.89
N LYS A 30 8.96 -9.82 -9.08
CA LYS A 30 9.32 -10.95 -9.95
C LYS A 30 8.65 -12.24 -9.47
N LYS A 31 8.75 -12.52 -8.18
CA LYS A 31 8.12 -13.69 -7.56
C LYS A 31 6.59 -13.62 -7.72
N ALA A 32 5.99 -12.47 -7.52
CA ALA A 32 4.56 -12.28 -7.71
C ALA A 32 4.14 -12.61 -9.15
N GLY A 33 4.93 -12.19 -10.13
CA GLY A 33 4.69 -12.51 -11.54
C GLY A 33 4.80 -14.00 -11.82
N GLU A 34 5.81 -14.65 -11.28
CA GLU A 34 6.04 -16.09 -11.45
C GLU A 34 4.94 -16.94 -10.80
N GLU A 35 4.44 -16.53 -9.64
CA GLU A 35 3.40 -17.22 -8.87
C GLU A 35 1.99 -16.72 -9.20
N LEU A 36 1.85 -15.82 -10.16
CA LEU A 36 0.57 -15.25 -10.59
C LEU A 36 -0.18 -14.55 -9.44
N TRP A 37 0.55 -13.88 -8.56
CA TRP A 37 -0.05 -13.07 -7.51
C TRP A 37 -0.68 -11.81 -8.12
N SER A 38 -1.90 -11.50 -7.73
CA SER A 38 -2.50 -10.21 -8.02
C SER A 38 -2.11 -9.22 -6.92
N LEU A 39 -1.64 -8.05 -7.32
CA LEU A 39 -1.26 -6.97 -6.42
C LEU A 39 -2.29 -5.86 -6.51
N ALA A 40 -2.54 -5.19 -5.40
CA ALA A 40 -3.47 -4.07 -5.33
C ALA A 40 -2.95 -2.95 -4.45
N THR A 41 -3.37 -1.74 -4.76
CA THR A 41 -3.08 -0.55 -3.97
C THR A 41 -4.28 0.40 -4.02
N THR A 42 -4.15 1.57 -3.45
CA THR A 42 -5.18 2.62 -3.45
C THR A 42 -4.62 3.90 -4.07
N TRP A 43 -5.51 4.79 -4.53
CA TRP A 43 -5.08 6.07 -5.09
C TRP A 43 -4.29 6.94 -4.10
N PRO A 44 -4.63 7.03 -2.80
CA PRO A 44 -3.78 7.76 -1.85
C PRO A 44 -2.33 7.26 -1.81
N CYS A 45 -2.11 5.95 -1.87
CA CYS A 45 -0.76 5.37 -1.92
C CYS A 45 -0.05 5.73 -3.23
N VAL A 46 -0.75 5.70 -4.35
CA VAL A 46 -0.19 6.11 -5.66
C VAL A 46 0.19 7.59 -5.62
N THR A 47 -0.67 8.44 -5.07
CA THR A 47 -0.41 9.89 -4.95
C THR A 47 0.84 10.15 -4.12
N GLU A 48 0.97 9.49 -2.97
CA GLU A 48 2.15 9.61 -2.13
C GLU A 48 3.41 9.16 -2.87
N ALA A 49 3.35 8.03 -3.55
CA ALA A 49 4.48 7.51 -4.32
C ALA A 49 4.91 8.47 -5.43
N THR A 50 3.97 9.03 -6.19
CA THR A 50 4.29 10.00 -7.24
C THR A 50 4.92 11.27 -6.67
N HIS A 51 4.51 11.68 -5.47
CA HIS A 51 5.10 12.83 -4.79
C HIS A 51 6.56 12.59 -4.40
N LEU A 52 6.89 11.37 -3.98
CA LEU A 52 8.23 10.98 -3.54
C LEU A 52 9.18 10.65 -4.68
N LEU A 53 8.67 10.30 -5.86
CA LEU A 53 9.48 9.97 -7.03
C LEU A 53 9.93 11.24 -7.79
N GLY A 54 11.07 11.13 -8.47
CA GLY A 54 11.47 12.13 -9.47
C GLY A 54 10.51 12.14 -10.66
N VAL A 55 10.54 13.22 -11.45
CA VAL A 55 9.55 13.41 -12.51
C VAL A 55 9.55 12.27 -13.56
N PRO A 56 10.70 11.79 -14.10
CA PRO A 56 10.67 10.69 -15.05
C PRO A 56 10.08 9.40 -14.47
N GLU A 57 10.41 9.10 -13.22
CA GLU A 57 9.99 7.88 -12.54
C GLU A 57 8.49 7.91 -12.22
N ARG A 58 7.90 9.08 -12.00
CA ARG A 58 6.45 9.25 -11.86
C ARG A 58 5.71 8.77 -13.10
N PHE A 59 6.23 9.14 -14.27
CA PHE A 59 5.63 8.72 -15.53
C PHE A 59 5.72 7.21 -15.71
N THR A 60 6.85 6.62 -15.35
CA THR A 60 7.05 5.17 -15.44
C THR A 60 6.08 4.43 -14.51
N LEU A 61 5.92 4.88 -13.27
CA LEU A 61 4.94 4.31 -12.35
C LEU A 61 3.53 4.37 -12.92
N LEU A 62 3.10 5.55 -13.39
CA LEU A 62 1.74 5.73 -13.89
C LEU A 62 1.48 4.91 -15.16
N ARG A 63 2.46 4.78 -16.04
CA ARG A 63 2.35 3.92 -17.22
C ARG A 63 2.26 2.45 -16.86
N TRP A 64 3.00 2.02 -15.84
CA TRP A 64 2.93 0.65 -15.35
C TRP A 64 1.53 0.33 -14.80
N ILE A 65 0.94 1.27 -14.05
CA ILE A 65 -0.45 1.13 -13.57
C ILE A 65 -1.42 1.09 -14.76
N ALA A 66 -1.26 1.98 -15.73
CA ALA A 66 -2.10 2.03 -16.92
C ALA A 66 -2.03 0.73 -17.73
N ALA A 67 -0.89 0.06 -17.72
CA ALA A 67 -0.68 -1.24 -18.37
C ALA A 67 -1.10 -2.43 -17.49
N SER A 68 -1.81 -2.19 -16.40
CA SER A 68 -2.31 -3.20 -15.47
C SER A 68 -1.23 -3.94 -14.69
N GLY A 69 -0.08 -3.29 -14.43
CA GLY A 69 0.97 -3.85 -13.59
C GLY A 69 0.52 -4.07 -12.15
N ILE A 70 -0.44 -3.26 -11.68
CA ILE A 70 -1.08 -3.39 -10.37
C ILE A 70 -2.52 -2.90 -10.50
N ALA A 71 -3.43 -3.46 -9.70
CA ALA A 71 -4.80 -2.98 -9.62
C ALA A 71 -4.89 -1.84 -8.60
N VAL A 72 -5.58 -0.76 -8.95
CA VAL A 72 -5.89 0.31 -8.01
C VAL A 72 -7.37 0.19 -7.66
N PHE A 73 -7.66 -0.15 -6.41
CA PHE A 73 -9.04 -0.36 -5.98
C PHE A 73 -9.67 0.99 -5.61
N PRO A 74 -10.82 1.31 -6.18
CA PRO A 74 -11.50 2.57 -5.87
C PRO A 74 -12.22 2.49 -4.53
N PHE A 75 -12.39 3.65 -3.92
CA PHE A 75 -13.34 3.87 -2.84
C PHE A 75 -14.04 5.21 -3.08
N GLY A 76 -15.18 5.42 -2.46
CA GLY A 76 -15.97 6.62 -2.65
C GLY A 76 -16.17 7.40 -1.35
N GLN A 77 -16.96 8.46 -1.45
CA GLN A 77 -17.27 9.30 -0.30
C GLN A 77 -17.92 8.49 0.84
N ASP A 78 -18.72 7.48 0.51
CA ASP A 78 -19.42 6.66 1.50
C ASP A 78 -18.47 5.82 2.36
N ASP A 79 -17.23 5.61 1.90
CA ASP A 79 -16.23 4.81 2.62
C ASP A 79 -15.41 5.65 3.60
N LEU A 80 -15.48 6.99 3.50
CA LEU A 80 -14.63 7.87 4.29
C LEU A 80 -14.91 7.79 5.79
N GLU A 81 -16.14 7.56 6.20
CA GLU A 81 -16.48 7.47 7.63
C GLU A 81 -15.78 6.28 8.30
N GLU A 82 -15.70 5.14 7.63
CA GLU A 82 -14.94 3.98 8.12
C GLU A 82 -13.45 4.31 8.24
N MET A 83 -12.90 5.05 7.29
CA MET A 83 -11.50 5.48 7.33
C MET A 83 -11.23 6.46 8.48
N VAL A 84 -12.16 7.37 8.76
CA VAL A 84 -12.06 8.28 9.91
C VAL A 84 -12.02 7.48 11.21
N VAL A 85 -12.87 6.46 11.35
CA VAL A 85 -12.87 5.58 12.53
C VAL A 85 -11.51 4.90 12.69
N LEU A 86 -10.92 4.39 11.62
CA LEU A 86 -9.58 3.78 11.64
C LEU A 86 -8.51 4.79 12.05
N MET A 87 -8.53 5.98 11.45
CA MET A 87 -7.53 7.01 11.75
C MET A 87 -7.60 7.44 13.21
N ARG A 88 -8.79 7.59 13.77
CA ARG A 88 -8.96 7.91 15.19
C ARG A 88 -8.46 6.80 16.10
N ARG A 89 -8.76 5.55 15.75
CA ARG A 89 -8.33 4.38 16.55
C ARG A 89 -6.81 4.29 16.65
N TYR A 90 -6.11 4.58 15.57
CA TYR A 90 -4.66 4.37 15.48
C TYR A 90 -3.84 5.65 15.56
N SER A 91 -4.46 6.76 15.91
CA SER A 91 -3.75 8.04 16.09
C SER A 91 -3.82 8.51 17.53
N GLN A 92 -2.65 8.71 18.14
CA GLN A 92 -2.49 9.31 19.47
C GLN A 92 -1.38 10.35 19.40
N PRO A 93 -1.68 11.53 18.82
CA PRO A 93 -0.67 12.56 18.65
C PRO A 93 -0.07 12.98 20.00
N PRO A 94 1.23 13.32 20.04
CA PRO A 94 2.19 13.29 18.92
C PRO A 94 2.89 11.94 18.71
N ARG A 95 2.54 10.90 19.45
CA ARG A 95 3.25 9.61 19.47
C ARG A 95 3.02 8.78 18.22
N THR A 96 1.77 8.67 17.78
CA THR A 96 1.38 7.85 16.63
C THR A 96 0.38 8.61 15.79
N GLU A 97 0.38 8.29 14.51
CA GLU A 97 -0.54 8.86 13.55
C GLU A 97 -0.79 7.85 12.44
N MET A 98 -2.07 7.63 12.12
CA MET A 98 -2.45 6.91 10.91
C MET A 98 -2.84 7.94 9.87
N ASP A 99 -2.12 8.02 8.76
CA ASP A 99 -2.48 8.93 7.68
C ASP A 99 -3.56 8.32 6.77
N PHE A 100 -4.00 9.11 5.81
CA PHE A 100 -5.08 8.70 4.90
C PHE A 100 -4.66 7.54 3.99
N ALA A 101 -3.41 7.51 3.54
CA ALA A 101 -2.91 6.41 2.72
C ALA A 101 -2.93 5.09 3.48
N ASP A 102 -2.45 5.07 4.72
CA ASP A 102 -2.51 3.89 5.59
C ASP A 102 -3.95 3.45 5.84
N ALA A 103 -4.83 4.41 6.17
CA ALA A 103 -6.25 4.13 6.40
C ALA A 103 -6.89 3.48 5.17
N SER A 104 -6.56 3.96 3.98
CA SER A 104 -7.09 3.41 2.74
C SER A 104 -6.65 1.97 2.50
N LEU A 105 -5.39 1.63 2.85
CA LEU A 105 -4.90 0.25 2.73
C LEU A 105 -5.56 -0.68 3.76
N VAL A 106 -5.72 -0.24 5.00
CA VAL A 106 -6.41 -1.05 6.02
C VAL A 106 -7.88 -1.25 5.63
N TRP A 107 -8.53 -0.21 5.11
CA TRP A 107 -9.88 -0.33 4.56
C TRP A 107 -9.93 -1.37 3.44
N LEU A 108 -8.98 -1.32 2.49
CA LEU A 108 -8.92 -2.26 1.38
C LEU A 108 -8.67 -3.69 1.88
N ALA A 109 -7.81 -3.87 2.87
CA ALA A 109 -7.58 -5.16 3.49
C ALA A 109 -8.86 -5.74 4.07
N ALA A 110 -9.65 -4.93 4.77
CA ALA A 110 -10.93 -5.34 5.34
C ALA A 110 -11.94 -5.71 4.24
N ASP A 111 -12.00 -4.90 3.18
CA ASP A 111 -12.94 -5.10 2.07
C ASP A 111 -12.63 -6.37 1.27
N THR A 112 -11.36 -6.67 1.08
CA THR A 112 -10.91 -7.81 0.26
C THR A 112 -10.60 -9.07 1.07
N GLY A 113 -10.41 -8.96 2.39
CA GLY A 113 -9.97 -10.05 3.24
C GLY A 113 -8.48 -10.36 3.12
N THR A 114 -7.71 -9.51 2.43
CA THR A 114 -6.26 -9.69 2.22
C THR A 114 -5.49 -9.04 3.35
N ASN A 115 -4.66 -9.82 4.05
CA ASN A 115 -3.85 -9.29 5.16
C ASN A 115 -2.35 -9.22 4.83
N ARG A 116 -1.93 -9.62 3.65
CA ARG A 116 -0.53 -9.47 3.24
C ARG A 116 -0.32 -8.07 2.68
N VAL A 117 0.68 -7.37 3.19
CA VAL A 117 1.02 -6.02 2.73
C VAL A 117 2.52 -5.88 2.53
N MET A 118 2.90 -5.31 1.39
CA MET A 118 4.26 -4.88 1.12
C MET A 118 4.38 -3.45 1.64
N THR A 119 5.19 -3.25 2.67
CA THR A 119 5.38 -1.93 3.28
C THR A 119 6.76 -1.81 3.91
N MET A 120 7.30 -0.60 3.93
CA MET A 120 8.50 -0.28 4.67
C MET A 120 8.17 0.17 6.11
N ASP A 121 6.91 0.46 6.38
CA ASP A 121 6.46 0.96 7.67
C ASP A 121 6.06 -0.21 8.58
N VAL A 122 7.05 -0.95 9.04
CA VAL A 122 6.87 -2.11 9.91
C VAL A 122 6.25 -1.70 11.24
N ARG A 123 6.68 -0.56 11.79
CA ARG A 123 6.20 -0.08 13.09
C ARG A 123 4.69 0.13 13.10
N ASP A 124 4.17 0.86 12.13
CA ASP A 124 2.74 1.18 12.11
C ASP A 124 1.89 -0.03 11.69
N PHE A 125 2.27 -0.74 10.63
CA PHE A 125 1.51 -1.89 10.17
C PHE A 125 1.54 -3.07 11.16
N SER A 126 2.50 -3.11 12.08
CA SER A 126 2.49 -4.08 13.18
C SER A 126 1.42 -3.77 14.23
N ARG A 127 0.94 -2.53 14.31
CA ARG A 127 -0.12 -2.10 15.23
C ARG A 127 -1.50 -2.27 14.65
N TYR A 128 -1.65 -2.14 13.34
CA TYR A 128 -2.94 -2.21 12.68
C TYR A 128 -3.49 -3.64 12.70
N ARG A 129 -4.79 -3.76 12.68
CA ARG A 129 -5.51 -5.06 12.65
C ARG A 129 -6.67 -4.97 11.68
N LEU A 130 -6.99 -6.10 11.05
CA LEU A 130 -8.24 -6.24 10.32
C LEU A 130 -9.40 -6.27 11.32
N PRO A 131 -10.65 -6.01 10.87
CA PRO A 131 -11.81 -6.05 11.77
C PRO A 131 -12.02 -7.37 12.49
N ASP A 132 -11.56 -8.49 11.90
CA ASP A 132 -11.63 -9.82 12.52
C ASP A 132 -10.47 -10.09 13.48
N GLY A 133 -9.59 -9.12 13.72
CA GLY A 133 -8.46 -9.21 14.64
C GLY A 133 -7.18 -9.75 14.05
N ARG A 134 -7.17 -10.17 12.78
CA ARG A 134 -5.94 -10.69 12.16
C ARG A 134 -4.88 -9.61 12.06
N VAL A 135 -3.62 -10.03 12.24
CA VAL A 135 -2.44 -9.18 12.02
C VAL A 135 -2.14 -9.08 10.51
N PHE A 136 -1.40 -8.05 10.13
CA PHE A 136 -0.86 -7.96 8.79
C PHE A 136 0.41 -8.81 8.66
N GLU A 137 0.51 -9.53 7.54
CA GLU A 137 1.75 -10.21 7.13
C GLU A 137 2.57 -9.22 6.30
N LEU A 138 3.72 -8.81 6.84
CA LEU A 138 4.55 -7.75 6.25
C LEU A 138 5.66 -8.34 5.35
N SER A 139 5.87 -7.69 4.22
CA SER A 139 6.95 -8.06 3.30
C SER A 139 7.54 -6.86 2.57
#